data_0da0e3aeff1567a8d103bd06949b04fd
#
_entry.id   0da0e3aeff1567a8d103bd06949b04fd
#
_cell.length_a   1.000
_cell.length_b   1.000
_cell.length_c   1.000
_cell.angle_alpha   90.00
_cell.angle_beta   90.00
_cell.angle_gamma   90.00
#
_symmetry.space_group_name_H-M   'P 1'
#
loop_
_entity.id
_entity.type
_entity.pdbx_description
1 polymer ?
#
loop_
_entity_poly.entity_id
_entity_poly.type
_entity_poly.pdbx_seq_one_letter_code
_entity_poly.pdbx_strand_id
1 'polypeptide(L)'
;MFRAELHRLAGRQAEALANADEAVKISRETGPAFLGPFALGALALASEDPTVRRAALAEGEALLEAGAVSHNHLLFPRDAIEAYLEAGDWEGVERSAAGLAQYTHSEPLPFTDFYVARARALAVLGGQRSSAESLTAEFERLRKEGERLGLRVALGEIVKAIEKMRG
;
A
#
# COMPACT_ATOMS: atom_id res chain seq x y z
N MET A 1 -3.39 -0.61 -14.42
CA MET A 1 -2.75 -0.78 -13.09
C MET A 1 -1.24 -0.55 -13.16
N PHE A 2 -0.40 -1.43 -13.70
CA PHE A 2 1.06 -1.24 -13.76
C PHE A 2 1.50 0.04 -14.47
N ARG A 3 0.83 0.47 -15.54
CA ARG A 3 1.10 1.76 -16.18
C ARG A 3 0.78 2.93 -15.24
N ALA A 4 -0.31 2.86 -14.48
CA ALA A 4 -0.65 3.88 -13.50
C ALA A 4 0.45 4.02 -12.45
N GLU A 5 0.95 2.89 -11.90
CA GLU A 5 2.07 2.89 -10.95
C GLU A 5 3.34 3.49 -11.56
N LEU A 6 3.73 3.11 -12.79
CA LEU A 6 4.88 3.68 -13.47
C LEU A 6 4.75 5.19 -13.71
N HIS A 7 3.57 5.67 -14.10
CA HIS A 7 3.33 7.11 -14.27
C HIS A 7 3.40 7.85 -12.94
N ARG A 8 2.80 7.30 -11.86
CA ARG A 8 2.86 7.88 -10.52
C ARG A 8 4.31 8.01 -10.03
N LEU A 9 5.11 6.94 -10.16
CA LEU A 9 6.52 6.94 -9.78
C LEU A 9 7.36 7.93 -10.61
N ALA A 10 6.94 8.22 -11.83
CA ALA A 10 7.57 9.21 -12.70
C ALA A 10 7.03 10.64 -12.51
N GLY A 11 6.15 10.87 -11.53
CA GLY A 11 5.53 12.19 -11.26
C GLY A 11 4.50 12.64 -12.31
N ARG A 12 4.04 11.72 -13.17
CA ARG A 12 3.03 12.00 -14.21
C ARG A 12 1.64 11.65 -13.68
N GLN A 13 1.12 12.51 -12.83
CA GLN A 13 -0.10 12.25 -12.05
C GLN A 13 -1.36 12.13 -12.92
N ALA A 14 -1.52 12.99 -13.92
CA ALA A 14 -2.69 12.94 -14.80
C ALA A 14 -2.77 11.62 -15.60
N GLU A 15 -1.62 11.15 -16.11
CA GLU A 15 -1.55 9.89 -16.84
C GLU A 15 -1.72 8.69 -15.88
N ALA A 16 -1.23 8.78 -14.65
CA ALA A 16 -1.45 7.77 -13.63
C ALA A 16 -2.95 7.60 -13.35
N LEU A 17 -3.66 8.71 -13.09
CA LEU A 17 -5.09 8.72 -12.84
C LEU A 17 -5.88 8.17 -14.04
N ALA A 18 -5.62 8.65 -15.26
CA ALA A 18 -6.30 8.18 -16.46
C ALA A 18 -6.14 6.66 -16.68
N ASN A 19 -4.93 6.12 -16.45
CA ASN A 19 -4.68 4.68 -16.57
C ASN A 19 -5.33 3.86 -15.44
N ALA A 20 -5.48 4.42 -14.24
CA ALA A 20 -6.17 3.77 -13.13
C ALA A 20 -7.68 3.74 -13.37
N ASP A 21 -8.28 4.86 -13.79
CA ASP A 21 -9.71 4.95 -14.15
C ASP A 21 -10.07 3.96 -15.26
N GLU A 22 -9.28 3.89 -16.31
CA GLU A 22 -9.51 2.93 -17.40
C GLU A 22 -9.40 1.48 -16.90
N ALA A 23 -8.46 1.18 -15.99
CA ALA A 23 -8.34 -0.14 -15.40
C ALA A 23 -9.58 -0.53 -14.57
N VAL A 24 -10.12 0.41 -13.78
CA VAL A 24 -11.34 0.19 -13.00
C VAL A 24 -12.52 -0.04 -13.93
N LYS A 25 -12.68 0.77 -15.00
CA LYS A 25 -13.73 0.60 -15.99
C LYS A 25 -13.68 -0.79 -16.63
N ILE A 26 -12.51 -1.20 -17.15
CA ILE A 26 -12.31 -2.52 -17.75
C ILE A 26 -12.64 -3.63 -16.74
N SER A 27 -12.21 -3.50 -15.48
CA SER A 27 -12.48 -4.51 -14.46
C SER A 27 -13.99 -4.67 -14.19
N ARG A 28 -14.75 -3.58 -14.17
CA ARG A 28 -16.21 -3.62 -14.01
C ARG A 28 -16.93 -4.29 -15.19
N GLU A 29 -16.44 -4.08 -16.41
CA GLU A 29 -16.99 -4.68 -17.64
C GLU A 29 -16.65 -6.18 -17.74
N THR A 30 -15.48 -6.60 -17.26
CA THR A 30 -14.97 -7.98 -17.41
C THR A 30 -15.19 -8.88 -16.19
N GLY A 31 -15.64 -8.33 -15.08
CA GLY A 31 -15.87 -9.02 -13.82
C GLY A 31 -14.93 -8.53 -12.70
N PRO A 32 -15.45 -7.73 -11.76
CA PRO A 32 -14.63 -7.03 -10.77
C PRO A 32 -13.91 -7.95 -9.78
N ALA A 33 -14.38 -9.20 -9.60
CA ALA A 33 -13.75 -10.15 -8.70
C ALA A 33 -12.32 -10.54 -9.13
N PHE A 34 -11.97 -10.43 -10.43
CA PHE A 34 -10.67 -10.88 -10.93
C PHE A 34 -9.56 -9.84 -10.72
N LEU A 35 -9.80 -8.57 -11.07
CA LEU A 35 -8.79 -7.50 -10.99
C LEU A 35 -9.31 -6.21 -10.30
N GLY A 36 -10.57 -6.18 -9.88
CA GLY A 36 -11.23 -4.99 -9.33
C GLY A 36 -10.49 -4.38 -8.14
N PRO A 37 -10.22 -5.13 -7.07
CA PRO A 37 -9.51 -4.57 -5.92
C PRO A 37 -8.16 -3.99 -6.31
N PHE A 38 -7.36 -4.69 -7.13
CA PHE A 38 -6.06 -4.19 -7.57
C PHE A 38 -6.18 -2.91 -8.43
N ALA A 39 -7.20 -2.81 -9.30
CA ALA A 39 -7.46 -1.58 -10.07
C ALA A 39 -7.87 -0.41 -9.16
N LEU A 40 -8.70 -0.70 -8.14
CA LEU A 40 -9.15 0.29 -7.15
C LEU A 40 -8.01 0.75 -6.24
N GLY A 41 -7.10 -0.13 -5.84
CA GLY A 41 -5.87 0.25 -5.14
C GLY A 41 -5.01 1.22 -5.96
N ALA A 42 -4.82 0.93 -7.25
CA ALA A 42 -4.10 1.81 -8.15
C ALA A 42 -4.81 3.18 -8.32
N LEU A 43 -6.16 3.20 -8.36
CA LEU A 43 -6.95 4.43 -8.41
C LEU A 43 -6.81 5.25 -7.12
N ALA A 44 -6.86 4.59 -5.96
CA ALA A 44 -6.67 5.26 -4.67
C ALA A 44 -5.32 5.95 -4.56
N LEU A 45 -4.25 5.32 -5.07
CA LEU A 45 -2.90 5.89 -5.11
C LEU A 45 -2.73 6.99 -6.17
N ALA A 46 -3.43 6.89 -7.29
CA ALA A 46 -3.34 7.88 -8.37
C ALA A 46 -4.20 9.13 -8.13
N SER A 47 -5.21 9.06 -7.25
CA SER A 47 -6.11 10.18 -7.02
C SER A 47 -5.62 11.11 -5.92
N GLU A 48 -5.57 12.40 -6.22
CA GLU A 48 -5.37 13.48 -5.23
C GLU A 48 -6.66 13.87 -4.50
N ASP A 49 -7.85 13.50 -5.06
CA ASP A 49 -9.13 13.74 -4.44
C ASP A 49 -9.39 12.77 -3.29
N PRO A 50 -9.51 13.24 -2.03
CA PRO A 50 -9.73 12.38 -0.87
C PRO A 50 -11.06 11.60 -0.94
N THR A 51 -12.05 12.12 -1.68
CA THR A 51 -13.37 11.48 -1.83
C THR A 51 -13.25 10.28 -2.77
N VAL A 52 -12.58 10.46 -3.91
CA VAL A 52 -12.30 9.38 -4.87
C VAL A 52 -11.44 8.30 -4.21
N ARG A 53 -10.37 8.71 -3.49
CA ARG A 53 -9.49 7.79 -2.76
C ARG A 53 -10.27 6.93 -1.77
N ARG A 54 -11.09 7.53 -0.90
CA ARG A 54 -11.91 6.80 0.08
C ARG A 54 -12.90 5.85 -0.57
N ALA A 55 -13.59 6.31 -1.63
CA ALA A 55 -14.55 5.48 -2.34
C ALA A 55 -13.87 4.25 -2.99
N ALA A 56 -12.71 4.44 -3.62
CA ALA A 56 -11.96 3.35 -4.23
C ALA A 56 -11.47 2.33 -3.19
N LEU A 57 -10.97 2.79 -2.03
CA LEU A 57 -10.55 1.92 -0.93
C LEU A 57 -11.74 1.12 -0.38
N ALA A 58 -12.88 1.77 -0.10
CA ALA A 58 -14.07 1.09 0.42
C ALA A 58 -14.64 0.06 -0.57
N GLU A 59 -14.69 0.38 -1.87
CA GLU A 59 -15.13 -0.56 -2.90
C GLU A 59 -14.18 -1.75 -3.03
N GLY A 60 -12.86 -1.51 -2.94
CA GLY A 60 -11.84 -2.56 -2.99
C GLY A 60 -11.94 -3.53 -1.81
N GLU A 61 -12.10 -3.01 -0.59
CA GLU A 61 -12.34 -3.81 0.62
C GLU A 61 -13.60 -4.67 0.49
N ALA A 62 -14.72 -4.09 0.03
CA ALA A 62 -15.97 -4.82 -0.18
C ALA A 62 -15.83 -5.94 -1.23
N LEU A 63 -15.07 -5.73 -2.30
CA LEU A 63 -14.80 -6.77 -3.29
C LEU A 63 -13.93 -7.91 -2.73
N LEU A 64 -12.96 -7.61 -1.85
CA LEU A 64 -12.20 -8.66 -1.17
C LEU A 64 -13.10 -9.51 -0.27
N GLU A 65 -13.98 -8.88 0.52
CA GLU A 65 -14.95 -9.57 1.38
C GLU A 65 -15.94 -10.41 0.56
N ALA A 66 -16.32 -9.94 -0.64
CA ALA A 66 -17.17 -10.67 -1.56
C ALA A 66 -16.48 -11.86 -2.27
N GLY A 67 -15.21 -12.12 -1.98
CA GLY A 67 -14.48 -13.28 -2.49
C GLY A 67 -13.72 -13.01 -3.80
N ALA A 68 -13.08 -11.86 -3.93
CA ALA A 68 -12.20 -11.57 -5.05
C ALA A 68 -11.02 -12.57 -5.12
N VAL A 69 -10.48 -12.78 -6.32
CA VAL A 69 -9.41 -13.76 -6.60
C VAL A 69 -8.14 -13.45 -5.81
N SER A 70 -7.44 -14.51 -5.40
CA SER A 70 -6.35 -14.54 -4.41
C SER A 70 -5.25 -13.46 -4.55
N HIS A 71 -4.79 -13.13 -5.77
CA HIS A 71 -3.76 -12.09 -5.95
C HIS A 71 -4.22 -10.69 -5.48
N ASN A 72 -5.53 -10.43 -5.46
CA ASN A 72 -6.07 -9.18 -4.94
C ASN A 72 -5.84 -9.02 -3.43
N HIS A 73 -5.84 -10.12 -2.68
CA HIS A 73 -5.54 -10.12 -1.24
C HIS A 73 -4.08 -9.79 -0.91
N LEU A 74 -3.19 -9.78 -1.92
CA LEU A 74 -1.79 -9.36 -1.78
C LEU A 74 -1.58 -7.94 -2.28
N LEU A 75 -2.13 -7.60 -3.45
CA LEU A 75 -1.82 -6.38 -4.16
C LEU A 75 -2.66 -5.19 -3.69
N PHE A 76 -3.95 -5.39 -3.44
CA PHE A 76 -4.80 -4.29 -2.95
C PHE A 76 -4.42 -3.82 -1.55
N PRO A 77 -4.21 -4.69 -0.52
CA PRO A 77 -3.78 -4.20 0.80
C PRO A 77 -2.44 -3.48 0.76
N ARG A 78 -1.50 -3.89 -0.11
CA ARG A 78 -0.25 -3.15 -0.34
C ARG A 78 -0.53 -1.71 -0.76
N ASP A 79 -1.37 -1.53 -1.77
CA ASP A 79 -1.70 -0.22 -2.31
C ASP A 79 -2.54 0.60 -1.32
N ALA A 80 -3.47 -0.05 -0.61
CA ALA A 80 -4.27 0.57 0.43
C ALA A 80 -3.41 1.09 1.60
N ILE A 81 -2.41 0.31 2.04
CA ILE A 81 -1.44 0.74 3.05
C ILE A 81 -0.76 2.05 2.62
N GLU A 82 -0.26 2.14 1.39
CA GLU A 82 0.39 3.37 0.89
C GLU A 82 -0.60 4.55 0.85
N ALA A 83 -1.82 4.33 0.37
CA ALA A 83 -2.84 5.37 0.30
C ALA A 83 -3.27 5.88 1.70
N TYR A 84 -3.37 5.00 2.69
CA TYR A 84 -3.66 5.35 4.07
C TYR A 84 -2.48 6.05 4.75
N LEU A 85 -1.23 5.62 4.48
CA LEU A 85 -0.02 6.30 4.97
C LEU A 85 0.06 7.74 4.46
N GLU A 86 -0.20 7.97 3.17
CA GLU A 86 -0.25 9.30 2.57
C GLU A 86 -1.35 10.18 3.17
N ALA A 87 -2.48 9.58 3.56
CA ALA A 87 -3.60 10.28 4.17
C ALA A 87 -3.44 10.51 5.69
N GLY A 88 -2.46 9.88 6.35
CA GLY A 88 -2.30 9.89 7.81
C GLY A 88 -3.39 9.09 8.53
N ASP A 89 -4.08 8.19 7.85
CA ASP A 89 -5.09 7.29 8.43
C ASP A 89 -4.43 6.03 9.00
N TRP A 90 -3.94 6.15 10.23
CA TRP A 90 -3.21 5.06 10.91
C TRP A 90 -4.09 3.84 11.22
N GLU A 91 -5.40 4.02 11.36
CA GLU A 91 -6.35 2.92 11.53
C GLU A 91 -6.51 2.14 10.23
N GLY A 92 -6.63 2.83 9.10
CA GLY A 92 -6.64 2.23 7.77
C GLY A 92 -5.37 1.46 7.46
N VAL A 93 -4.20 2.01 7.84
CA VAL A 93 -2.91 1.31 7.73
C VAL A 93 -2.92 -0.01 8.48
N GLU A 94 -3.32 0.00 9.76
CA GLU A 94 -3.31 -1.23 10.58
C GLU A 94 -4.36 -2.25 10.09
N ARG A 95 -5.56 -1.83 9.71
CA ARG A 95 -6.57 -2.74 9.13
C ARG A 95 -6.03 -3.45 7.90
N SER A 96 -5.43 -2.72 6.96
CA SER A 96 -4.88 -3.30 5.73
C SER A 96 -3.68 -4.20 6.01
N ALA A 97 -2.80 -3.81 6.94
CA ALA A 97 -1.66 -4.62 7.36
C ALA A 97 -2.10 -5.91 8.06
N ALA A 98 -3.10 -5.84 8.94
CA ALA A 98 -3.67 -7.00 9.62
C ALA A 98 -4.35 -7.96 8.64
N GLY A 99 -5.12 -7.45 7.67
CA GLY A 99 -5.74 -8.24 6.61
C GLY A 99 -4.70 -8.99 5.77
N LEU A 100 -3.63 -8.30 5.38
CA LEU A 100 -2.52 -8.89 4.62
C LEU A 100 -1.80 -9.99 5.43
N ALA A 101 -1.49 -9.74 6.70
CA ALA A 101 -0.87 -10.71 7.61
C ALA A 101 -1.77 -11.92 7.84
N GLN A 102 -3.07 -11.72 8.02
CA GLN A 102 -4.04 -12.79 8.19
C GLN A 102 -4.16 -13.67 6.94
N TYR A 103 -4.20 -13.06 5.76
CA TYR A 103 -4.30 -13.80 4.51
C TYR A 103 -3.08 -14.71 4.27
N THR A 104 -1.87 -14.25 4.62
CA THR A 104 -0.63 -15.01 4.43
C THR A 104 -0.19 -15.82 5.65
N HIS A 105 -1.01 -15.88 6.71
CA HIS A 105 -0.65 -16.54 7.97
C HIS A 105 -0.28 -18.03 7.78
N SER A 106 -1.01 -18.76 6.95
CA SER A 106 -0.76 -20.19 6.70
C SER A 106 0.40 -20.44 5.74
N GLU A 107 0.74 -19.45 4.91
CA GLU A 107 1.80 -19.51 3.92
C GLU A 107 2.54 -18.16 3.88
N PRO A 108 3.48 -17.93 4.84
CA PRO A 108 4.16 -16.65 4.96
C PRO A 108 4.99 -16.32 3.72
N LEU A 109 4.91 -15.07 3.28
CA LEU A 109 5.64 -14.55 2.13
C LEU A 109 6.57 -13.41 2.59
N PRO A 110 7.89 -13.45 2.35
CA PRO A 110 8.80 -12.39 2.75
C PRO A 110 8.39 -10.99 2.26
N PHE A 111 7.79 -10.92 1.07
CA PHE A 111 7.21 -9.69 0.53
C PHE A 111 6.12 -9.10 1.44
N THR A 112 5.15 -9.91 1.86
CA THR A 112 4.03 -9.44 2.71
C THR A 112 4.50 -9.11 4.12
N ASP A 113 5.37 -9.93 4.69
CA ASP A 113 5.96 -9.70 6.02
C ASP A 113 6.70 -8.35 6.06
N PHE A 114 7.45 -8.03 5.00
CA PHE A 114 8.12 -6.75 4.87
C PHE A 114 7.11 -5.59 4.83
N TYR A 115 6.06 -5.66 3.97
CA TYR A 115 5.08 -4.58 3.86
C TYR A 115 4.29 -4.37 5.16
N VAL A 116 3.91 -5.44 5.85
CA VAL A 116 3.23 -5.37 7.15
C VAL A 116 4.12 -4.71 8.21
N ALA A 117 5.37 -5.16 8.34
CA ALA A 117 6.31 -4.58 9.31
C ALA A 117 6.62 -3.10 9.01
N ARG A 118 6.84 -2.77 7.72
CA ARG A 118 7.06 -1.39 7.27
C ARG A 118 5.85 -0.49 7.56
N ALA A 119 4.64 -0.96 7.24
CA ALA A 119 3.42 -0.22 7.49
C ALA A 119 3.27 0.16 8.97
N ARG A 120 3.46 -0.82 9.86
CA ARG A 120 3.38 -0.63 11.30
C ARG A 120 4.44 0.32 11.83
N ALA A 121 5.70 0.19 11.39
CA ALA A 121 6.78 1.09 11.79
C ALA A 121 6.50 2.55 11.36
N LEU A 122 6.02 2.77 10.13
CA LEU A 122 5.65 4.09 9.63
C LEU A 122 4.43 4.67 10.36
N ALA A 123 3.44 3.85 10.68
CA ALA A 123 2.27 4.28 11.46
C ALA A 123 2.64 4.68 12.90
N VAL A 124 3.57 3.95 13.52
CA VAL A 124 4.11 4.30 14.87
C VAL A 124 4.85 5.64 14.81
N LEU A 125 5.68 5.86 13.79
CA LEU A 125 6.41 7.12 13.60
C LEU A 125 5.43 8.29 13.36
N GLY A 126 4.45 8.13 12.47
CA GLY A 126 3.48 9.16 12.13
C GLY A 126 2.55 9.49 13.29
N GLY A 127 2.14 8.48 14.08
CA GLY A 127 1.31 8.62 15.28
C GLY A 127 2.08 9.06 16.53
N GLN A 128 3.39 9.28 16.46
CA GLN A 128 4.26 9.68 17.59
C GLN A 128 4.16 8.75 18.81
N ARG A 129 4.03 7.44 18.59
CA ARG A 129 3.71 6.44 19.63
C ARG A 129 4.93 5.70 20.19
N SER A 130 6.17 6.06 19.82
CA SER A 130 7.38 5.37 20.28
C SER A 130 8.60 6.29 20.35
N SER A 131 9.65 5.85 21.07
CA SER A 131 10.93 6.57 21.11
C SER A 131 11.68 6.48 19.76
N ALA A 132 12.37 7.55 19.39
CA ALA A 132 13.14 7.62 18.15
C ALA A 132 14.21 6.51 18.05
N GLU A 133 14.82 6.14 19.17
CA GLU A 133 15.90 5.14 19.21
C GLU A 133 15.42 3.73 18.82
N SER A 134 14.26 3.28 19.36
CA SER A 134 13.67 1.99 19.03
C SER A 134 13.27 1.91 17.55
N LEU A 135 12.70 2.99 17.01
CA LEU A 135 12.28 3.07 15.62
C LEU A 135 13.48 3.10 14.65
N THR A 136 14.59 3.75 15.03
CA THR A 136 15.80 3.80 14.18
C THR A 136 16.34 2.41 13.90
N ALA A 137 16.45 1.55 14.93
CA ALA A 137 16.89 0.18 14.75
C ALA A 137 15.97 -0.64 13.85
N GLU A 138 14.66 -0.47 14.01
CA GLU A 138 13.67 -1.15 13.18
C GLU A 138 13.69 -0.70 11.72
N PHE A 139 13.82 0.61 11.45
CA PHE A 139 13.95 1.10 10.08
C PHE A 139 15.25 0.66 9.40
N GLU A 140 16.36 0.58 10.13
CA GLU A 140 17.62 0.04 9.58
C GLU A 140 17.50 -1.46 9.27
N ARG A 141 16.79 -2.22 10.08
CA ARG A 141 16.46 -3.64 9.80
C ARG A 141 15.62 -3.75 8.54
N LEU A 142 14.55 -2.97 8.44
CA LEU A 142 13.64 -2.94 7.29
C LEU A 142 14.35 -2.49 6.00
N ARG A 143 15.27 -1.52 6.09
CA ARG A 143 16.07 -1.10 4.94
C ARG A 143 16.88 -2.26 4.37
N LYS A 144 17.62 -2.99 5.24
CA LYS A 144 18.42 -4.15 4.83
C LYS A 144 17.55 -5.26 4.22
N GLU A 145 16.40 -5.53 4.81
CA GLU A 145 15.48 -6.55 4.32
C GLU A 145 14.87 -6.17 2.97
N GLY A 146 14.43 -4.92 2.81
CA GLY A 146 13.92 -4.42 1.54
C GLY A 146 14.97 -4.43 0.42
N GLU A 147 16.23 -4.12 0.73
CA GLU A 147 17.36 -4.26 -0.19
C GLU A 147 17.56 -5.72 -0.60
N ARG A 148 17.54 -6.65 0.36
CA ARG A 148 17.66 -8.10 0.11
C ARG A 148 16.55 -8.63 -0.79
N LEU A 149 15.32 -8.12 -0.61
CA LEU A 149 14.15 -8.51 -1.39
C LEU A 149 14.02 -7.75 -2.73
N GLY A 150 14.86 -6.75 -2.99
CA GLY A 150 14.79 -5.92 -4.19
C GLY A 150 13.62 -4.92 -4.22
N LEU A 151 13.03 -4.59 -3.07
CA LEU A 151 11.83 -3.74 -2.94
C LEU A 151 12.18 -2.23 -2.93
N ARG A 152 12.89 -1.78 -3.95
CA ARG A 152 13.48 -0.43 -4.03
C ARG A 152 12.47 0.70 -3.85
N VAL A 153 11.27 0.56 -4.43
CA VAL A 153 10.21 1.59 -4.34
C VAL A 153 9.75 1.78 -2.90
N ALA A 154 9.58 0.69 -2.17
CA ALA A 154 9.13 0.72 -0.78
C ALA A 154 10.18 1.26 0.20
N LEU A 155 11.46 1.36 -0.21
CA LEU A 155 12.54 1.89 0.62
C LEU A 155 12.52 3.41 0.75
N GLY A 156 11.90 4.13 -0.17
CA GLY A 156 11.93 5.61 -0.17
C GLY A 156 11.46 6.23 1.14
N GLU A 157 10.32 5.78 1.66
CA GLU A 157 9.79 6.28 2.94
C GLU A 157 10.60 5.84 4.16
N ILE A 158 11.23 4.65 4.12
CA ILE A 158 12.14 4.18 5.16
C ILE A 158 13.38 5.10 5.23
N VAL A 159 13.98 5.43 4.09
CA VAL A 159 15.14 6.32 4.03
C VAL A 159 14.80 7.70 4.57
N LYS A 160 13.69 8.29 4.13
CA LYS A 160 13.20 9.57 4.67
C LYS A 160 12.96 9.53 6.18
N ALA A 161 12.39 8.43 6.69
CA ALA A 161 12.16 8.25 8.12
C ALA A 161 13.48 8.23 8.91
N ILE A 162 14.49 7.49 8.42
CA ILE A 162 15.81 7.43 9.04
C ILE A 162 16.48 8.83 9.05
N GLU A 163 16.45 9.54 7.94
CA GLU A 163 17.01 10.89 7.82
C GLU A 163 16.34 11.86 8.81
N LYS A 164 14.99 11.84 8.87
CA LYS A 164 14.24 12.67 9.83
C LYS A 164 14.57 12.40 11.29
N MET A 165 14.90 11.17 11.64
CA MET A 165 15.24 10.81 13.03
C MET A 165 16.70 11.14 13.41
N ARG A 166 17.56 11.37 12.42
CA ARG A 166 18.99 11.71 12.64
C ARG A 166 19.27 13.21 12.68
N GLY A 167 18.39 14.03 12.13
CA GLY A 167 18.50 15.50 12.09
C GLY A 167 17.80 16.15 13.24
#